data_18fb2bde64b969764813cc5a0a0594cb
#
_entry.id   18fb2bde64b969764813cc5a0a0594cb
#
_cell.length_a   1.000
_cell.length_b   1.000
_cell.length_c   1.000
_cell.angle_alpha   90.00
_cell.angle_beta   90.00
_cell.angle_gamma   90.00
#
_symmetry.space_group_name_H-M   'P 1'
#
loop_
_entity.id
_entity.type
_entity.pdbx_description
1 polymer ?
#
loop_
_entity_poly.entity_id
_entity_poly.type
_entity_poly.pdbx_seq_one_letter_code
_entity_poly.pdbx_strand_id
1 'polypeptide(L)'
;MPDVEALVDQLVRRLRGLSPRAWAGRDRSGAVRRLCADLASLGEPGHELPDLPDHALGDAVAVLAHEALAHQSAQQNGRRDEVAAAVRRALDETR
;
A
#
# COMPACT_ATOMS: atom_id res chain seq x y z
N MET A 1 17.24 -8.21 -6.41
CA MET A 1 15.78 -7.96 -6.25
C MET A 1 15.57 -6.83 -5.27
N PRO A 2 14.70 -5.89 -5.60
CA PRO A 2 14.42 -4.83 -4.64
C PRO A 2 13.74 -5.42 -3.40
N ASP A 3 14.14 -4.91 -2.26
CA ASP A 3 13.53 -5.26 -0.99
C ASP A 3 12.08 -4.74 -0.96
N VAL A 4 11.22 -5.40 -0.22
CA VAL A 4 9.82 -5.01 -0.10
C VAL A 4 9.70 -3.59 0.49
N GLU A 5 10.55 -3.23 1.44
CA GLU A 5 10.56 -1.87 1.98
C GLU A 5 10.91 -0.84 0.90
N ALA A 6 11.81 -1.17 0.00
CA ALA A 6 12.15 -0.29 -1.12
C ALA A 6 10.97 -0.11 -2.08
N LEU A 7 10.20 -1.17 -2.33
CA LEU A 7 8.99 -1.10 -3.17
C LEU A 7 7.93 -0.22 -2.53
N VAL A 8 7.71 -0.38 -1.22
CA VAL A 8 6.76 0.44 -0.47
C VAL A 8 7.19 1.91 -0.54
N ASP A 9 8.46 2.18 -0.31
CA ASP A 9 8.99 3.54 -0.33
C ASP A 9 8.82 4.18 -1.71
N GLN A 10 9.08 3.44 -2.76
CA GLN A 10 8.90 3.89 -4.13
C GLN A 10 7.44 4.27 -4.40
N LEU A 11 6.50 3.42 -3.97
CA LEU A 11 5.08 3.69 -4.13
C LEU A 11 4.66 4.93 -3.33
N VAL A 12 5.04 5.02 -2.07
CA VAL A 12 4.68 6.14 -1.20
C VAL A 12 5.17 7.45 -1.79
N ARG A 13 6.41 7.50 -2.29
CA ARG A 13 6.94 8.70 -2.94
C ARG A 13 6.11 9.09 -4.15
N ARG A 14 5.72 8.12 -4.96
CA ARG A 14 4.87 8.39 -6.12
C ARG A 14 3.53 8.97 -5.71
N LEU A 15 2.89 8.36 -4.71
CA LEU A 15 1.57 8.80 -4.26
C LEU A 15 1.61 10.21 -3.65
N ARG A 16 2.64 10.53 -2.90
CA ARG A 16 2.79 11.86 -2.33
C ARG A 16 3.01 12.94 -3.38
N GLY A 17 3.52 12.56 -4.53
CA GLY A 17 3.72 13.48 -5.64
C GLY A 17 2.53 13.66 -6.56
N LEU A 18 1.44 12.92 -6.37
CA LEU A 18 0.28 13.01 -7.23
C LEU A 18 -0.55 14.26 -6.93
N SER A 19 -0.88 15.01 -7.99
CA SER A 19 -1.82 16.13 -7.88
C SER A 19 -3.25 15.58 -7.73
N PRO A 20 -4.21 16.40 -7.26
CA PRO A 20 -5.61 15.96 -7.21
C PRO A 20 -6.13 15.46 -8.56
N ARG A 21 -5.71 16.10 -9.65
CA ARG A 21 -6.08 15.67 -11.00
C ARG A 21 -5.51 14.30 -11.34
N ALA A 22 -4.27 14.03 -10.95
CA ALA A 22 -3.64 12.74 -11.18
C ALA A 22 -4.33 11.63 -10.38
N TRP A 23 -4.76 11.91 -9.16
CA TRP A 23 -5.52 10.95 -8.35
C TRP A 23 -6.84 10.56 -9.03
N ALA A 24 -7.51 11.51 -9.67
CA ALA A 24 -8.78 11.27 -10.35
C ALA A 24 -8.62 10.50 -11.65
N GLY A 25 -7.44 10.54 -12.28
CA GLY A 25 -7.19 9.88 -13.55
C GLY A 25 -6.90 8.39 -13.37
N ARG A 26 -7.42 7.56 -14.27
CA ARG A 26 -7.13 6.11 -14.33
C ARG A 26 -7.43 5.34 -13.05
N ASP A 27 -8.40 5.80 -12.28
CA ASP A 27 -8.82 5.13 -11.04
C ASP A 27 -7.65 4.81 -10.09
N ARG A 28 -6.70 5.72 -10.00
CA ARG A 28 -5.57 5.54 -9.08
C ARG A 28 -6.04 5.46 -7.62
N SER A 29 -7.02 6.26 -7.27
CA SER A 29 -7.62 6.23 -5.94
C SER A 29 -8.17 4.84 -5.61
N GLY A 30 -8.92 4.25 -6.53
CA GLY A 30 -9.47 2.90 -6.35
C GLY A 30 -8.39 1.84 -6.19
N ALA A 31 -7.33 1.92 -7.00
CA ALA A 31 -6.21 0.98 -6.91
C ALA A 31 -5.52 1.06 -5.56
N VAL A 32 -5.27 2.28 -5.06
CA VAL A 32 -4.60 2.47 -3.78
C VAL A 32 -5.50 2.06 -2.62
N ARG A 33 -6.80 2.30 -2.71
CA ARG A 33 -7.74 1.86 -1.68
C ARG A 33 -7.81 0.33 -1.59
N ARG A 34 -7.76 -0.35 -2.72
CA ARG A 34 -7.67 -1.82 -2.73
C ARG A 34 -6.39 -2.30 -2.07
N LEU A 35 -5.27 -1.64 -2.36
CA LEU A 35 -4.00 -1.95 -1.71
C LEU A 35 -4.08 -1.78 -0.20
N CYS A 36 -4.67 -0.69 0.26
CA CYS A 36 -4.84 -0.45 1.70
C CYS A 36 -5.67 -1.55 2.35
N ALA A 37 -6.75 -1.99 1.70
CA ALA A 37 -7.57 -3.09 2.20
C ALA A 37 -6.78 -4.39 2.28
N ASP A 38 -5.98 -4.68 1.26
CA ASP A 38 -5.13 -5.87 1.24
C ASP A 38 -4.09 -5.83 2.36
N LEU A 39 -3.44 -4.69 2.55
CA LEU A 39 -2.44 -4.54 3.60
C LEU A 39 -3.05 -4.64 4.99
N ALA A 40 -4.23 -4.07 5.19
CA ALA A 40 -4.93 -4.15 6.46
C ALA A 40 -5.29 -5.60 6.80
N SER A 41 -5.69 -6.36 5.80
CA SER A 41 -6.02 -7.77 5.96
C SER A 41 -4.80 -8.63 6.29
N LEU A 42 -3.62 -8.25 5.81
CA LEU A 42 -2.36 -8.94 6.13
C LEU A 42 -1.80 -8.55 7.49
N GLY A 43 -2.20 -7.40 8.00
CA GLY A 43 -1.78 -6.94 9.31
C GLY A 43 -2.71 -7.44 10.41
N GLU A 44 -3.26 -6.53 11.20
CA GLU A 44 -4.12 -6.87 12.32
C GLU A 44 -5.55 -7.14 11.86
N PRO A 45 -6.08 -8.37 12.03
CA PRO A 45 -7.44 -8.66 11.60
C PRO A 45 -8.47 -7.82 12.35
N GLY A 46 -9.49 -7.38 11.65
CA GLY A 46 -10.56 -6.58 12.24
C GLY A 46 -10.30 -5.09 12.27
N HIS A 47 -9.17 -4.65 11.75
CA HIS A 47 -8.85 -3.23 11.68
C HIS A 47 -9.63 -2.60 10.53
N GLU A 48 -10.58 -1.74 10.82
CA GLU A 48 -11.33 -1.04 9.79
C GLU A 48 -10.53 0.15 9.29
N LEU A 49 -10.52 0.30 7.96
CA LEU A 49 -9.89 1.47 7.36
C LEU A 49 -10.83 2.66 7.46
N PRO A 50 -10.38 3.79 8.01
CA PRO A 50 -11.19 5.01 7.93
C PRO A 50 -11.31 5.47 6.48
N ASP A 51 -12.37 6.20 6.20
CA ASP A 51 -12.56 6.81 4.90
C ASP A 51 -11.63 8.02 4.79
N LEU A 52 -10.52 7.84 4.10
CA LEU A 52 -9.47 8.85 3.99
C LEU A 52 -9.56 9.58 2.65
N PRO A 53 -9.26 10.89 2.64
CA PRO A 53 -9.12 11.60 1.37
C PRO A 53 -7.90 11.09 0.59
N ASP A 54 -7.93 11.28 -0.73
CA ASP A 54 -6.88 10.78 -1.62
C ASP A 54 -5.49 11.20 -1.18
N HIS A 55 -5.30 12.44 -0.78
CA HIS A 55 -3.98 12.95 -0.40
C HIS A 55 -3.41 12.28 0.86
N ALA A 56 -4.25 11.63 1.67
CA ALA A 56 -3.80 10.92 2.87
C ALA A 56 -3.49 9.44 2.58
N LEU A 57 -3.80 8.94 1.38
CA LEU A 57 -3.61 7.53 1.06
C LEU A 57 -2.13 7.11 1.01
N GLY A 58 -1.24 8.00 0.62
CA GLY A 58 0.19 7.71 0.63
C GLY A 58 0.69 7.39 2.04
N ASP A 59 0.28 8.20 3.02
CA ASP A 59 0.64 7.96 4.42
C ASP A 59 -0.01 6.68 4.95
N ALA A 60 -1.26 6.43 4.56
CA ALA A 60 -1.96 5.21 4.95
C ALA A 60 -1.23 3.96 4.45
N VAL A 61 -0.76 3.97 3.21
CA VAL A 61 0.03 2.87 2.65
C VAL A 61 1.30 2.65 3.48
N ALA A 62 2.00 3.72 3.83
CA ALA A 62 3.24 3.60 4.62
C ALA A 62 2.97 2.93 5.97
N VAL A 63 1.94 3.36 6.68
CA VAL A 63 1.59 2.82 7.99
C VAL A 63 1.13 1.37 7.88
N LEU A 64 0.21 1.08 6.96
CA LEU A 64 -0.34 -0.26 6.80
C LEU A 64 0.70 -1.27 6.34
N ALA A 65 1.60 -0.87 5.45
CA ALA A 65 2.69 -1.74 5.01
C ALA A 65 3.64 -2.03 6.17
N HIS A 66 3.96 -1.03 6.95
CA HIS A 66 4.82 -1.21 8.13
C HIS A 66 4.19 -2.19 9.12
N GLU A 67 2.91 -2.03 9.40
CA GLU A 67 2.19 -2.94 10.30
C GLU A 67 2.13 -4.36 9.74
N ALA A 68 1.83 -4.52 8.46
CA ALA A 68 1.78 -5.83 7.82
C ALA A 68 3.13 -6.54 7.90
N LEU A 69 4.22 -5.83 7.70
CA LEU A 69 5.56 -6.40 7.78
C LEU A 69 5.96 -6.70 9.22
N ALA A 70 5.55 -5.87 10.17
CA ALA A 70 5.87 -6.08 11.59
C ALA A 70 5.15 -7.31 12.16
N HIS A 71 3.92 -7.59 11.70
CA HIS A 71 3.17 -8.76 12.15
C HIS A 71 3.74 -10.09 11.67
N GLN A 72 4.81 -10.05 10.90
CA GLN A 72 5.32 -11.23 10.26
C GLN A 72 6.48 -11.87 10.94
N SER A 73 6.75 -11.50 12.16
CA SER A 73 7.99 -11.88 12.82
C SER A 73 8.23 -13.38 12.90
N ALA A 74 7.21 -14.19 12.78
CA ALA A 74 7.39 -15.63 12.95
C ALA A 74 7.09 -16.50 11.73
N GLN A 75 6.45 -15.99 10.68
CA GLN A 75 5.97 -16.86 9.60
C GLN A 75 6.11 -16.32 8.19
N GLN A 76 6.98 -15.74 7.89
CA GLN A 76 7.05 -14.69 7.26
C GLN A 76 7.41 -14.46 5.92
N ASN A 77 8.11 -15.31 5.24
CA ASN A 77 8.51 -15.18 3.84
C ASN A 77 7.31 -15.08 2.90
N GLY A 78 6.26 -15.87 3.17
CA GLY A 78 5.04 -15.84 2.36
C GLY A 78 4.33 -14.50 2.41
N ARG A 79 4.24 -13.90 3.59
CA ARG A 79 3.55 -12.62 3.73
C ARG A 79 4.34 -11.46 3.15
N ARG A 80 5.67 -11.49 3.28
CA ARG A 80 6.49 -10.48 2.61
C ARG A 80 6.28 -10.53 1.11
N ASP A 81 6.17 -11.73 0.54
CA ASP A 81 5.89 -11.89 -0.89
C ASP A 81 4.50 -11.38 -1.25
N GLU A 82 3.51 -11.60 -0.39
CA GLU A 82 2.15 -11.08 -0.59
C GLU A 82 2.13 -9.55 -0.55
N VAL A 83 2.83 -8.94 0.40
CA VAL A 83 2.95 -7.48 0.46
C VAL A 83 3.66 -6.96 -0.80
N ALA A 84 4.75 -7.58 -1.20
CA ALA A 84 5.49 -7.18 -2.38
C ALA A 84 4.61 -7.27 -3.64
N ALA A 85 3.85 -8.36 -3.78
CA ALA A 85 2.97 -8.54 -4.93
C ALA A 85 1.87 -7.48 -4.97
N ALA A 86 1.27 -7.18 -3.82
CA ALA A 86 0.22 -6.15 -3.74
C ALA A 86 0.78 -4.77 -4.09
N VAL A 87 1.95 -4.44 -3.58
CA VAL A 87 2.61 -3.15 -3.86
C VAL A 87 3.00 -3.05 -5.34
N ARG A 88 3.54 -4.11 -5.93
CA ARG A 88 3.89 -4.12 -7.36
C ARG A 88 2.66 -3.91 -8.23
N ARG A 89 1.55 -4.55 -7.89
CA ARG A 89 0.30 -4.35 -8.63
C ARG A 89 -0.15 -2.90 -8.55
N ALA A 90 -0.09 -2.30 -7.36
CA ALA A 90 -0.45 -0.90 -7.18
C ALA A 90 0.50 0.03 -7.95
N LEU A 91 1.79 -0.27 -7.99
CA LEU A 91 2.74 0.50 -8.80
C LEU A 91 2.36 0.47 -10.27
N ASP A 92 1.94 -0.69 -10.79
CA ASP A 92 1.49 -0.81 -12.17
C ASP A 92 0.21 -0.04 -12.42
N GLU A 93 -0.76 -0.14 -11.52
CA GLU A 93 -2.07 0.49 -11.67
C GLU A 93 -2.05 2.00 -11.46
N THR A 94 -1.02 2.53 -10.82
CA THR A 94 -0.91 3.97 -10.55
C THR A 94 0.05 4.70 -11.49
N ARG A 95 0.54 4.06 -12.51
CA ARG A 95 1.41 4.70 -13.52
C ARG A 95 0.71 5.82 -14.29
#